data_d8f328aafb0726d3b7b0caa4178fb471
#
_entry.id   d8f328aafb0726d3b7b0caa4178fb471
#
_cell.length_a   1.000
_cell.length_b   1.000
_cell.length_c   1.000
_cell.angle_alpha   90.00
_cell.angle_beta   90.00
_cell.angle_gamma   90.00
#
_symmetry.space_group_name_H-M   'P 1'
#
loop_
_entity.id
_entity.type
_entity.pdbx_description
1 polymer ?
#
loop_
_entity_poly.entity_id
_entity_poly.type
_entity_poly.pdbx_seq_one_letter_code
_entity_poly.pdbx_strand_id
1 'polypeptide(L)'
;VSALSDRIGDDFVRAVQALLACRGRVVVTGIGKSGHIARKIAATMASTGTPAFFVHAAEASHGDLGMITREDVVIGISYSGSTSEVLAIIPAIKREGAFLITLTGNPDSPMAREADINLNVHVAREACPLNLAPTASTTATLAMGDALAIACLDAKGFTKEDFARSHPGGALGRRLLLRVQDIMRRGDDVPRVSPDTQILAAVQEISRKGIGMTTVTDKDGKLLGIFTEGDLRRLIERVGDIRPIVIRDVMTPHPKAIYPEALAAEAASLLERAQCNQLPVVDHDGHLIGALHFHDLMTAKVI
;
A
#
# COMPACT_ATOMS: atom_id res chain seq x y z
N VAL A 1 0.04 -29.90 3.55
CA VAL A 1 0.05 -28.76 2.63
C VAL A 1 0.71 -29.15 1.32
N SER A 2 1.89 -29.80 1.32
CA SER A 2 2.59 -30.22 0.08
C SER A 2 1.69 -31.02 -0.89
N ALA A 3 0.85 -31.92 -0.39
CA ALA A 3 -0.08 -32.69 -1.22
C ALA A 3 -1.19 -31.84 -1.91
N LEU A 4 -1.29 -30.54 -1.62
CA LEU A 4 -2.21 -29.66 -2.37
C LEU A 4 -1.73 -29.40 -3.79
N SER A 5 -0.41 -29.40 -4.03
CA SER A 5 0.14 -29.19 -5.37
C SER A 5 -0.38 -30.21 -6.39
N ASP A 6 -0.59 -31.47 -5.94
CA ASP A 6 -1.08 -32.54 -6.77
C ASP A 6 -2.59 -32.40 -7.12
N ARG A 7 -3.28 -31.44 -6.49
CA ARG A 7 -4.71 -31.14 -6.65
C ARG A 7 -4.98 -29.81 -7.36
N ILE A 8 -3.92 -29.12 -7.76
CA ILE A 8 -4.03 -27.93 -8.62
C ILE A 8 -4.16 -28.44 -10.07
N GLY A 9 -5.40 -28.60 -10.52
CA GLY A 9 -5.77 -29.09 -11.83
C GLY A 9 -6.86 -28.23 -12.46
N ASP A 10 -7.66 -28.84 -13.34
CA ASP A 10 -8.69 -28.13 -14.11
C ASP A 10 -9.70 -27.38 -13.26
N ASP A 11 -10.12 -27.93 -12.12
CA ASP A 11 -11.06 -27.26 -11.22
C ASP A 11 -10.45 -26.00 -10.60
N PHE A 12 -9.15 -25.99 -10.29
CA PHE A 12 -8.46 -24.78 -9.83
C PHE A 12 -8.42 -23.71 -10.92
N VAL A 13 -8.08 -24.12 -12.16
CA VAL A 13 -8.06 -23.20 -13.32
C VAL A 13 -9.46 -22.62 -13.56
N ARG A 14 -10.50 -23.44 -13.54
CA ARG A 14 -11.91 -23.01 -13.67
C ARG A 14 -12.30 -22.03 -12.55
N ALA A 15 -11.88 -22.29 -11.32
CA ALA A 15 -12.13 -21.41 -10.20
C ALA A 15 -11.47 -20.03 -10.39
N VAL A 16 -10.21 -19.99 -10.81
CA VAL A 16 -9.51 -18.74 -11.16
C VAL A 16 -10.22 -18.00 -12.28
N GLN A 17 -10.64 -18.70 -13.35
CA GLN A 17 -11.39 -18.10 -14.44
C GLN A 17 -12.73 -17.50 -13.98
N ALA A 18 -13.47 -18.19 -13.12
CA ALA A 18 -14.70 -17.67 -12.53
C ALA A 18 -14.46 -16.40 -11.69
N LEU A 19 -13.38 -16.38 -10.89
CA LEU A 19 -12.98 -15.22 -10.10
C LEU A 19 -12.56 -14.03 -10.98
N LEU A 20 -11.88 -14.28 -12.08
CA LEU A 20 -11.49 -13.24 -13.04
C LEU A 20 -12.68 -12.70 -13.83
N ALA A 21 -13.69 -13.54 -14.12
CA ALA A 21 -14.91 -13.15 -14.81
C ALA A 21 -15.96 -12.49 -13.90
N CYS A 22 -15.74 -12.49 -12.58
CA CYS A 22 -16.64 -11.90 -11.58
C CYS A 22 -16.84 -10.40 -11.85
N ARG A 23 -18.09 -9.98 -12.06
CA ARG A 23 -18.47 -8.58 -12.28
C ARG A 23 -18.80 -7.85 -10.99
N GLY A 24 -19.21 -8.60 -9.96
CA GLY A 24 -19.49 -8.11 -8.63
C GLY A 24 -18.27 -8.20 -7.70
N ARG A 25 -18.46 -8.89 -6.58
CA ARG A 25 -17.44 -9.10 -5.55
C ARG A 25 -17.28 -10.59 -5.25
N VAL A 26 -16.15 -10.97 -4.71
CA VAL A 26 -15.95 -12.30 -4.15
C VAL A 26 -16.44 -12.28 -2.70
N VAL A 27 -17.46 -13.08 -2.41
CA VAL A 27 -18.02 -13.22 -1.07
C VAL A 27 -17.46 -14.51 -0.46
N VAL A 28 -16.69 -14.41 0.61
CA VAL A 28 -16.13 -15.59 1.27
C VAL A 28 -16.90 -15.85 2.55
N THR A 29 -17.37 -17.09 2.74
CA THR A 29 -18.20 -17.44 3.89
C THR A 29 -17.73 -18.73 4.58
N GLY A 30 -18.03 -18.85 5.84
CA GLY A 30 -17.70 -19.99 6.70
C GLY A 30 -18.01 -19.69 8.16
N ILE A 31 -17.82 -20.69 9.01
CA ILE A 31 -18.12 -20.59 10.45
C ILE A 31 -16.94 -21.04 11.30
N GLY A 32 -16.82 -20.53 12.53
CA GLY A 32 -15.79 -20.90 13.48
C GLY A 32 -14.37 -20.71 12.89
N LYS A 33 -13.51 -21.72 12.97
CA LYS A 33 -12.15 -21.67 12.42
C LYS A 33 -12.13 -21.47 10.90
N SER A 34 -13.06 -22.11 10.18
CA SER A 34 -13.22 -21.88 8.73
C SER A 34 -13.64 -20.45 8.43
N GLY A 35 -14.45 -19.81 9.27
CA GLY A 35 -14.82 -18.40 9.16
C GLY A 35 -13.62 -17.46 9.35
N HIS A 36 -12.70 -17.76 10.29
CA HIS A 36 -11.47 -16.98 10.44
C HIS A 36 -10.56 -17.09 9.20
N ILE A 37 -10.44 -18.29 8.62
CA ILE A 37 -9.72 -18.50 7.37
C ILE A 37 -10.41 -17.77 6.22
N ALA A 38 -11.73 -17.81 6.13
CA ALA A 38 -12.53 -17.09 5.13
C ALA A 38 -12.28 -15.57 5.18
N ARG A 39 -12.26 -14.98 6.38
CA ARG A 39 -11.92 -13.56 6.57
C ARG A 39 -10.52 -13.23 6.02
N LYS A 40 -9.53 -14.08 6.32
CA LYS A 40 -8.15 -13.88 5.82
C LYS A 40 -8.09 -13.97 4.31
N ILE A 41 -8.76 -14.96 3.70
CA ILE A 41 -8.80 -15.11 2.25
C ILE A 41 -9.44 -13.89 1.58
N ALA A 42 -10.59 -13.43 2.08
CA ALA A 42 -11.26 -12.23 1.58
C ALA A 42 -10.34 -11.00 1.68
N ALA A 43 -9.66 -10.81 2.81
CA ALA A 43 -8.73 -9.71 3.00
C ALA A 43 -7.54 -9.79 2.05
N THR A 44 -6.98 -10.99 1.81
CA THR A 44 -5.90 -11.19 0.85
C THR A 44 -6.36 -10.85 -0.57
N MET A 45 -7.51 -11.37 -1.02
CA MET A 45 -8.07 -11.04 -2.34
C MET A 45 -8.28 -9.54 -2.52
N ALA A 46 -8.90 -8.87 -1.54
CA ALA A 46 -9.14 -7.44 -1.59
C ALA A 46 -7.84 -6.64 -1.68
N SER A 47 -6.80 -7.04 -0.93
CA SER A 47 -5.51 -6.37 -0.93
C SER A 47 -4.67 -6.65 -2.18
N THR A 48 -4.99 -7.69 -2.92
CA THR A 48 -4.31 -8.10 -4.17
C THR A 48 -5.12 -7.84 -5.44
N GLY A 49 -6.09 -6.90 -5.38
CA GLY A 49 -6.80 -6.40 -6.56
C GLY A 49 -8.03 -7.21 -6.98
N THR A 50 -8.51 -8.12 -6.13
CA THR A 50 -9.80 -8.78 -6.32
C THR A 50 -10.78 -8.32 -5.25
N PRO A 51 -11.79 -7.48 -5.58
CA PRO A 51 -12.74 -6.99 -4.59
C PRO A 51 -13.43 -8.15 -3.86
N ALA A 52 -13.24 -8.25 -2.55
CA ALA A 52 -13.77 -9.36 -1.76
C ALA A 52 -14.15 -8.92 -0.36
N PHE A 53 -15.11 -9.60 0.24
CA PHE A 53 -15.49 -9.42 1.63
C PHE A 53 -15.96 -10.73 2.26
N PHE A 54 -15.99 -10.77 3.57
CA PHE A 54 -16.45 -11.91 4.34
C PHE A 54 -17.88 -11.72 4.82
N VAL A 55 -18.70 -12.76 4.68
CA VAL A 55 -20.03 -12.86 5.29
C VAL A 55 -20.07 -14.08 6.22
N HIS A 56 -20.49 -13.90 7.46
CA HIS A 56 -20.62 -15.00 8.39
C HIS A 56 -21.88 -15.82 8.05
N ALA A 57 -21.75 -17.15 7.90
CA ALA A 57 -22.86 -17.98 7.41
C ALA A 57 -24.12 -17.90 8.30
N ALA A 58 -23.97 -17.78 9.63
CA ALA A 58 -25.09 -17.60 10.52
C ALA A 58 -25.77 -16.23 10.34
N GLU A 59 -25.02 -15.15 10.19
CA GLU A 59 -25.58 -13.81 9.93
C GLU A 59 -26.26 -13.76 8.55
N ALA A 60 -25.69 -14.45 7.57
CA ALA A 60 -26.29 -14.60 6.25
C ALA A 60 -27.71 -15.17 6.33
N SER A 61 -27.93 -16.19 7.16
CA SER A 61 -29.27 -16.79 7.35
C SER A 61 -30.28 -15.86 8.03
N HIS A 62 -29.82 -14.74 8.62
CA HIS A 62 -30.63 -13.75 9.32
C HIS A 62 -30.74 -12.40 8.60
N GLY A 63 -30.32 -12.30 7.35
CA GLY A 63 -30.51 -11.10 6.52
C GLY A 63 -29.33 -10.71 5.63
N ASP A 64 -28.09 -11.02 6.02
CA ASP A 64 -26.91 -10.61 5.27
C ASP A 64 -26.80 -11.28 3.88
N LEU A 65 -27.64 -12.27 3.57
CA LEU A 65 -27.79 -12.80 2.20
C LEU A 65 -28.16 -11.72 1.19
N GLY A 66 -28.82 -10.64 1.60
CA GLY A 66 -29.10 -9.48 0.75
C GLY A 66 -27.86 -8.75 0.25
N MET A 67 -26.67 -9.06 0.77
CA MET A 67 -25.38 -8.53 0.30
C MET A 67 -24.86 -9.29 -0.93
N ILE A 68 -25.46 -10.44 -1.28
CA ILE A 68 -25.02 -11.33 -2.37
C ILE A 68 -25.93 -11.14 -3.58
N THR A 69 -25.32 -10.94 -4.75
CA THR A 69 -26.02 -10.73 -6.01
C THR A 69 -25.60 -11.78 -7.05
N ARG A 70 -26.32 -11.88 -8.15
CA ARG A 70 -25.99 -12.77 -9.28
C ARG A 70 -24.63 -12.46 -9.94
N GLU A 71 -24.10 -11.27 -9.72
CA GLU A 71 -22.82 -10.85 -10.31
C GLU A 71 -21.61 -11.27 -9.44
N ASP A 72 -21.89 -11.78 -8.23
CA ASP A 72 -20.87 -12.19 -7.27
C ASP A 72 -20.44 -13.64 -7.47
N VAL A 73 -19.24 -13.94 -7.00
CA VAL A 73 -18.74 -15.31 -6.82
C VAL A 73 -18.66 -15.57 -5.31
N VAL A 74 -19.32 -16.63 -4.87
CA VAL A 74 -19.30 -17.04 -3.45
C VAL A 74 -18.28 -18.16 -3.26
N ILE A 75 -17.37 -17.99 -2.27
CA ILE A 75 -16.45 -19.04 -1.82
C ILE A 75 -16.93 -19.55 -0.46
N GLY A 76 -17.53 -20.72 -0.43
CA GLY A 76 -17.98 -21.37 0.81
C GLY A 76 -16.89 -22.27 1.39
N ILE A 77 -16.60 -22.14 2.70
CA ILE A 77 -15.54 -22.90 3.37
C ILE A 77 -16.14 -23.75 4.50
N SER A 78 -16.01 -25.07 4.34
CA SER A 78 -16.30 -26.06 5.39
C SER A 78 -15.47 -27.31 5.16
N TYR A 79 -14.57 -27.63 6.09
CA TYR A 79 -13.70 -28.80 5.93
C TYR A 79 -14.50 -30.11 5.85
N SER A 80 -15.54 -30.28 6.70
CA SER A 80 -16.43 -31.44 6.62
C SER A 80 -17.37 -31.40 5.39
N GLY A 81 -17.64 -30.19 4.86
CA GLY A 81 -18.63 -29.96 3.83
C GLY A 81 -20.08 -30.26 4.24
N SER A 82 -20.35 -30.37 5.55
CA SER A 82 -21.66 -30.71 6.12
C SER A 82 -22.08 -29.75 7.25
N THR A 83 -21.44 -28.58 7.37
CA THR A 83 -21.81 -27.56 8.37
C THR A 83 -23.20 -27.02 8.08
N SER A 84 -24.14 -27.21 9.01
CA SER A 84 -25.56 -26.87 8.83
C SER A 84 -25.83 -25.45 8.42
N GLU A 85 -25.12 -24.49 9.04
CA GLU A 85 -25.30 -23.06 8.80
C GLU A 85 -24.82 -22.65 7.40
N VAL A 86 -23.77 -23.30 6.90
CA VAL A 86 -23.29 -23.04 5.52
C VAL A 86 -24.25 -23.68 4.53
N LEU A 87 -24.70 -24.92 4.78
CA LEU A 87 -25.67 -25.60 3.94
C LEU A 87 -27.01 -24.87 3.85
N ALA A 88 -27.45 -24.24 4.95
CA ALA A 88 -28.73 -23.51 5.00
C ALA A 88 -28.78 -22.33 4.01
N ILE A 89 -27.65 -21.69 3.71
CA ILE A 89 -27.58 -20.52 2.82
C ILE A 89 -27.37 -20.87 1.36
N ILE A 90 -26.86 -22.07 1.03
CA ILE A 90 -26.56 -22.49 -0.35
C ILE A 90 -27.80 -22.39 -1.28
N PRO A 91 -28.99 -22.86 -0.89
CA PRO A 91 -30.16 -22.76 -1.77
C PRO A 91 -30.54 -21.32 -2.12
N ALA A 92 -30.30 -20.37 -1.21
CA ALA A 92 -30.56 -18.97 -1.48
C ALA A 92 -29.50 -18.38 -2.43
N ILE A 93 -28.21 -18.69 -2.22
CA ILE A 93 -27.12 -18.31 -3.12
C ILE A 93 -27.38 -18.79 -4.55
N LYS A 94 -27.79 -20.05 -4.68
CA LYS A 94 -28.12 -20.66 -6.01
C LYS A 94 -29.34 -20.01 -6.67
N ARG A 95 -30.37 -19.66 -5.89
CA ARG A 95 -31.56 -18.96 -6.42
C ARG A 95 -31.25 -17.55 -6.90
N GLU A 96 -30.32 -16.87 -6.21
CA GLU A 96 -29.85 -15.56 -6.65
C GLU A 96 -29.06 -15.64 -7.96
N GLY A 97 -28.51 -16.81 -8.27
CA GLY A 97 -27.71 -17.07 -9.49
C GLY A 97 -26.23 -16.72 -9.31
N ALA A 98 -25.78 -16.55 -8.09
CA ALA A 98 -24.35 -16.36 -7.81
C ALA A 98 -23.57 -17.66 -8.02
N PHE A 99 -22.37 -17.55 -8.56
CA PHE A 99 -21.50 -18.70 -8.82
C PHE A 99 -20.87 -19.19 -7.50
N LEU A 100 -20.96 -20.48 -7.22
CA LEU A 100 -20.52 -21.07 -5.95
C LEU A 100 -19.26 -21.93 -6.12
N ILE A 101 -18.18 -21.49 -5.51
CA ILE A 101 -16.95 -22.28 -5.30
C ILE A 101 -16.95 -22.77 -3.86
N THR A 102 -16.56 -24.02 -3.62
CA THR A 102 -16.42 -24.54 -2.26
C THR A 102 -15.02 -25.08 -2.00
N LEU A 103 -14.54 -24.91 -0.75
CA LEU A 103 -13.32 -25.51 -0.25
C LEU A 103 -13.71 -26.52 0.82
N THR A 104 -13.60 -27.82 0.49
CA THR A 104 -13.96 -28.91 1.40
C THR A 104 -12.86 -29.96 1.48
N GLY A 105 -12.80 -30.68 2.60
CA GLY A 105 -11.91 -31.83 2.77
C GLY A 105 -12.53 -33.14 2.27
N ASN A 106 -13.83 -33.11 1.89
CA ASN A 106 -14.57 -34.27 1.39
C ASN A 106 -15.30 -33.90 0.09
N PRO A 107 -14.84 -34.38 -1.08
CA PRO A 107 -15.45 -34.08 -2.38
C PRO A 107 -16.87 -34.66 -2.53
N ASP A 108 -17.23 -35.66 -1.72
CA ASP A 108 -18.57 -36.27 -1.73
C ASP A 108 -19.52 -35.63 -0.72
N SER A 109 -19.12 -34.57 -0.05
CA SER A 109 -19.93 -33.87 0.93
C SER A 109 -21.14 -33.17 0.28
N PRO A 110 -22.22 -32.92 1.04
CA PRO A 110 -23.38 -32.18 0.53
C PRO A 110 -22.99 -30.83 -0.08
N MET A 111 -22.10 -30.10 0.58
CA MET A 111 -21.65 -28.80 0.11
C MET A 111 -20.87 -28.88 -1.20
N ALA A 112 -20.03 -29.89 -1.38
CA ALA A 112 -19.26 -30.10 -2.59
C ALA A 112 -20.16 -30.44 -3.79
N ARG A 113 -21.24 -31.19 -3.57
CA ARG A 113 -22.21 -31.55 -4.62
C ARG A 113 -23.07 -30.38 -5.10
N GLU A 114 -23.35 -29.43 -4.22
CA GLU A 114 -24.11 -28.21 -4.56
C GLU A 114 -23.27 -27.14 -5.28
N ALA A 115 -21.96 -27.23 -5.21
CA ALA A 115 -21.04 -26.26 -5.78
C ALA A 115 -20.95 -26.35 -7.31
N ASP A 116 -20.71 -25.22 -7.96
CA ASP A 116 -20.33 -25.20 -9.37
C ASP A 116 -18.89 -25.68 -9.55
N ILE A 117 -18.03 -25.44 -8.53
CA ILE A 117 -16.67 -25.99 -8.43
C ILE A 117 -16.36 -26.31 -6.96
N ASN A 118 -15.80 -27.50 -6.72
CA ASN A 118 -15.28 -27.85 -5.40
C ASN A 118 -13.76 -28.04 -5.43
N LEU A 119 -13.04 -27.30 -4.60
CA LEU A 119 -11.60 -27.43 -4.41
C LEU A 119 -11.32 -28.31 -3.18
N ASN A 120 -10.67 -29.43 -3.42
CA ASN A 120 -10.38 -30.42 -2.38
C ASN A 120 -9.16 -29.99 -1.53
N VAL A 121 -9.42 -29.66 -0.26
CA VAL A 121 -8.40 -29.27 0.73
C VAL A 121 -8.16 -30.37 1.78
N HIS A 122 -8.46 -31.62 1.46
CA HIS A 122 -8.25 -32.77 2.35
C HIS A 122 -6.84 -32.85 2.92
N VAL A 123 -6.73 -33.23 4.16
CA VAL A 123 -5.48 -33.57 4.86
C VAL A 123 -5.57 -34.95 5.47
N ALA A 124 -4.49 -35.70 5.46
CA ALA A 124 -4.48 -37.07 5.98
C ALA A 124 -4.79 -37.12 7.49
N ARG A 125 -4.33 -36.11 8.24
CA ARG A 125 -4.60 -35.96 9.68
C ARG A 125 -4.33 -34.52 10.12
N GLU A 126 -4.92 -34.13 11.24
CA GLU A 126 -4.58 -32.90 11.91
C GLU A 126 -3.20 -33.01 12.62
N ALA A 127 -2.52 -31.88 12.80
CA ALA A 127 -1.25 -31.83 13.54
C ALA A 127 -1.44 -31.97 15.07
N CYS A 128 -2.68 -31.92 15.53
CA CYS A 128 -3.06 -32.16 16.92
C CYS A 128 -2.83 -33.63 17.29
N PRO A 129 -2.23 -33.95 18.45
CA PRO A 129 -2.05 -35.33 18.91
C PRO A 129 -3.35 -36.14 18.99
N LEU A 130 -4.47 -35.48 19.27
CA LEU A 130 -5.79 -36.10 19.33
C LEU A 130 -6.49 -36.15 17.96
N ASN A 131 -5.90 -35.61 16.91
CA ASN A 131 -6.51 -35.46 15.60
C ASN A 131 -7.86 -34.72 15.58
N LEU A 132 -8.10 -33.82 16.54
CA LEU A 132 -9.38 -33.10 16.71
C LEU A 132 -9.31 -31.61 16.39
N ALA A 133 -8.22 -30.95 16.81
CA ALA A 133 -8.09 -29.51 16.59
C ALA A 133 -7.75 -29.20 15.13
N PRO A 134 -8.57 -28.40 14.41
CA PRO A 134 -8.26 -27.98 13.06
C PRO A 134 -6.93 -27.20 13.01
N THR A 135 -5.96 -27.74 12.32
CA THR A 135 -4.59 -27.24 12.19
C THR A 135 -4.08 -27.45 10.77
N ALA A 136 -3.77 -28.69 10.38
CA ALA A 136 -3.37 -29.01 9.02
C ALA A 136 -4.49 -28.68 8.00
N SER A 137 -5.76 -28.95 8.35
CA SER A 137 -6.92 -28.64 7.50
C SER A 137 -7.09 -27.12 7.29
N THR A 138 -6.97 -26.32 8.34
CA THR A 138 -7.07 -24.86 8.23
C THR A 138 -5.90 -24.26 7.45
N THR A 139 -4.68 -24.81 7.63
CA THR A 139 -3.49 -24.42 6.87
C THR A 139 -3.64 -24.76 5.39
N ALA A 140 -4.15 -25.95 5.07
CA ALA A 140 -4.41 -26.37 3.68
C ALA A 140 -5.46 -25.47 3.00
N THR A 141 -6.56 -25.17 3.71
CA THR A 141 -7.61 -24.28 3.22
C THR A 141 -7.07 -22.85 2.98
N LEU A 142 -6.26 -22.35 3.89
CA LEU A 142 -5.62 -21.05 3.75
C LEU A 142 -4.67 -21.00 2.54
N ALA A 143 -3.83 -22.04 2.39
CA ALA A 143 -2.88 -22.11 1.27
C ALA A 143 -3.63 -22.17 -0.08
N MET A 144 -4.75 -22.91 -0.18
CA MET A 144 -5.58 -22.95 -1.39
C MET A 144 -6.20 -21.58 -1.70
N GLY A 145 -6.72 -20.89 -0.67
CA GLY A 145 -7.29 -19.57 -0.84
C GLY A 145 -6.26 -18.52 -1.26
N ASP A 146 -5.06 -18.58 -0.69
CA ASP A 146 -3.95 -17.71 -1.08
C ASP A 146 -3.46 -18.02 -2.51
N ALA A 147 -3.43 -19.29 -2.90
CA ALA A 147 -3.10 -19.67 -4.27
C ALA A 147 -4.12 -19.08 -5.28
N LEU A 148 -5.42 -19.11 -4.98
CA LEU A 148 -6.45 -18.45 -5.79
C LEU A 148 -6.21 -16.93 -5.89
N ALA A 149 -5.95 -16.28 -4.75
CA ALA A 149 -5.71 -14.84 -4.72
C ALA A 149 -4.48 -14.43 -5.54
N ILE A 150 -3.39 -15.19 -5.44
CA ILE A 150 -2.14 -14.92 -6.17
C ILE A 150 -2.29 -15.25 -7.66
N ALA A 151 -3.00 -16.33 -8.04
CA ALA A 151 -3.29 -16.62 -9.43
C ALA A 151 -4.13 -15.50 -10.08
N CYS A 152 -5.11 -14.94 -9.35
CA CYS A 152 -5.88 -13.79 -9.83
C CYS A 152 -5.02 -12.52 -9.93
N LEU A 153 -4.13 -12.26 -8.96
CA LEU A 153 -3.18 -11.15 -8.96
C LEU A 153 -2.29 -11.19 -10.20
N ASP A 154 -1.69 -12.37 -10.48
CA ASP A 154 -0.79 -12.59 -11.62
C ASP A 154 -1.52 -12.40 -12.94
N ALA A 155 -2.68 -13.03 -13.10
CA ALA A 155 -3.50 -12.92 -14.29
C ALA A 155 -4.00 -11.50 -14.60
N LYS A 156 -4.18 -10.66 -13.56
CA LYS A 156 -4.56 -9.25 -13.70
C LYS A 156 -3.36 -8.32 -13.95
N GLY A 157 -2.13 -8.82 -13.88
CA GLY A 157 -0.93 -7.99 -13.98
C GLY A 157 -0.82 -6.96 -12.84
N PHE A 158 -1.28 -7.31 -11.62
CA PHE A 158 -1.30 -6.42 -10.47
C PHE A 158 0.12 -6.01 -10.05
N THR A 159 0.36 -4.70 -9.97
CA THR A 159 1.69 -4.11 -9.77
C THR A 159 1.97 -3.75 -8.31
N LYS A 160 3.21 -3.35 -8.03
CA LYS A 160 3.60 -2.80 -6.71
C LYS A 160 2.88 -1.48 -6.41
N GLU A 161 2.62 -0.69 -7.44
CA GLU A 161 1.89 0.57 -7.38
C GLU A 161 0.42 0.32 -7.02
N ASP A 162 -0.19 -0.73 -7.56
CA ASP A 162 -1.54 -1.16 -7.20
C ASP A 162 -1.61 -1.62 -5.75
N PHE A 163 -0.60 -2.40 -5.31
CA PHE A 163 -0.49 -2.83 -3.92
C PHE A 163 -0.34 -1.64 -2.96
N ALA A 164 0.46 -0.65 -3.32
CA ALA A 164 0.64 0.57 -2.54
C ALA A 164 -0.68 1.34 -2.37
N ARG A 165 -1.50 1.43 -3.44
CA ARG A 165 -2.84 2.05 -3.36
C ARG A 165 -3.77 1.35 -2.38
N SER A 166 -3.67 0.02 -2.29
CA SER A 166 -4.44 -0.77 -1.32
C SER A 166 -3.90 -0.66 0.12
N HIS A 167 -2.66 -0.20 0.29
CA HIS A 167 -1.97 -0.10 1.58
C HIS A 167 -1.31 1.27 1.81
N PRO A 168 -2.07 2.40 1.73
CA PRO A 168 -1.49 3.76 1.75
C PRO A 168 -0.72 4.06 3.04
N GLY A 169 -1.13 3.51 4.17
CA GLY A 169 -0.47 3.67 5.47
C GLY A 169 0.76 2.79 5.70
N GLY A 170 1.05 1.84 4.81
CA GLY A 170 2.21 0.96 4.89
C GLY A 170 3.51 1.64 4.43
N ALA A 171 4.67 1.08 4.80
CA ALA A 171 5.98 1.59 4.36
C ALA A 171 6.08 1.66 2.82
N LEU A 172 5.59 0.63 2.13
CA LEU A 172 5.57 0.61 0.66
C LEU A 172 4.64 1.69 0.09
N GLY A 173 3.44 1.88 0.69
CA GLY A 173 2.50 2.93 0.27
C GLY A 173 3.10 4.32 0.37
N ARG A 174 3.69 4.66 1.52
CA ARG A 174 4.38 5.94 1.71
C ARG A 174 5.50 6.15 0.68
N ARG A 175 6.31 5.13 0.44
CA ARG A 175 7.44 5.22 -0.50
C ARG A 175 7.01 5.40 -1.95
N LEU A 176 5.89 4.81 -2.38
CA LEU A 176 5.43 4.80 -3.76
C LEU A 176 4.35 5.84 -4.07
N LEU A 177 3.69 6.43 -3.06
CA LEU A 177 2.58 7.35 -3.26
C LEU A 177 2.84 8.77 -2.74
N LEU A 178 3.66 8.93 -1.69
CA LEU A 178 3.88 10.22 -1.06
C LEU A 178 4.72 11.12 -1.98
N ARG A 179 4.23 12.32 -2.25
CA ARG A 179 4.89 13.31 -3.09
C ARG A 179 5.59 14.36 -2.24
N VAL A 180 6.54 15.06 -2.84
CA VAL A 180 7.24 16.19 -2.21
C VAL A 180 6.24 17.22 -1.71
N GLN A 181 5.22 17.56 -2.50
CA GLN A 181 4.19 18.54 -2.12
C GLN A 181 3.41 18.18 -0.85
N ASP A 182 3.33 16.90 -0.48
CA ASP A 182 2.58 16.45 0.69
C ASP A 182 3.34 16.66 2.00
N ILE A 183 4.68 16.85 1.91
CA ILE A 183 5.58 16.92 3.07
C ILE A 183 6.48 18.16 3.08
N MET A 184 6.57 18.91 1.98
CA MET A 184 7.40 20.11 1.90
C MET A 184 6.87 21.22 2.80
N ARG A 185 7.76 22.07 3.30
CA ARG A 185 7.45 23.33 3.95
C ARG A 185 6.93 24.32 2.92
N ARG A 186 5.97 25.16 3.31
CA ARG A 186 5.28 26.12 2.43
C ARG A 186 5.15 27.49 3.08
N GLY A 187 4.84 28.49 2.27
CA GLY A 187 4.53 29.83 2.74
C GLY A 187 5.65 30.42 3.59
N ASP A 188 5.31 30.85 4.80
CA ASP A 188 6.25 31.48 5.71
C ASP A 188 7.30 30.54 6.30
N ASP A 189 7.11 29.21 6.21
CA ASP A 189 8.12 28.24 6.68
C ASP A 189 9.25 28.04 5.66
N VAL A 190 9.12 28.58 4.46
CA VAL A 190 10.17 28.53 3.44
C VAL A 190 11.19 29.64 3.69
N PRO A 191 12.47 29.30 3.97
CA PRO A 191 13.50 30.31 4.16
C PRO A 191 13.79 31.03 2.84
N ARG A 192 13.64 32.36 2.85
CA ARG A 192 13.80 33.16 1.63
C ARG A 192 14.40 34.53 1.95
N VAL A 193 15.35 34.94 1.13
CA VAL A 193 15.95 36.27 1.14
C VAL A 193 16.12 36.82 -0.27
N SER A 194 16.26 38.16 -0.40
CA SER A 194 16.62 38.79 -1.68
C SER A 194 18.12 38.74 -1.93
N PRO A 195 18.58 38.88 -3.19
CA PRO A 195 20.02 38.86 -3.52
C PRO A 195 20.84 39.97 -2.83
N ASP A 196 20.18 41.07 -2.49
CA ASP A 196 20.80 42.25 -1.83
C ASP A 196 20.84 42.15 -0.31
N THR A 197 20.34 41.06 0.25
CA THR A 197 20.32 40.84 1.70
C THR A 197 21.74 40.68 2.23
N GLN A 198 22.05 41.39 3.32
CA GLN A 198 23.32 41.22 4.03
C GLN A 198 23.39 39.82 4.68
N ILE A 199 24.59 39.26 4.73
CA ILE A 199 24.83 37.90 5.18
C ILE A 199 24.30 37.64 6.59
N LEU A 200 24.41 38.60 7.52
CA LEU A 200 23.90 38.42 8.89
C LEU A 200 22.37 38.23 8.92
N ALA A 201 21.64 38.96 8.07
CA ALA A 201 20.20 38.83 7.99
C ALA A 201 19.81 37.46 7.35
N ALA A 202 20.60 37.00 6.37
CA ALA A 202 20.43 35.66 5.81
C ALA A 202 20.68 34.54 6.84
N VAL A 203 21.69 34.70 7.69
CA VAL A 203 21.98 33.75 8.79
C VAL A 203 20.85 33.75 9.82
N GLN A 204 20.27 34.92 10.14
CA GLN A 204 19.08 35.00 11.01
C GLN A 204 17.89 34.26 10.41
N GLU A 205 17.68 34.36 9.10
CA GLU A 205 16.62 33.62 8.39
C GLU A 205 16.84 32.11 8.47
N ILE A 206 18.07 31.61 8.26
CA ILE A 206 18.44 30.19 8.43
C ILE A 206 18.07 29.71 9.84
N SER A 207 18.51 30.47 10.87
CA SER A 207 18.24 30.12 12.27
C SER A 207 16.75 30.13 12.60
N ARG A 208 16.01 31.12 12.09
CA ARG A 208 14.57 31.26 12.32
C ARG A 208 13.77 30.11 11.73
N LYS A 209 14.13 29.66 10.54
CA LYS A 209 13.40 28.60 9.80
C LYS A 209 13.88 27.20 10.16
N GLY A 210 15.08 27.03 10.68
CA GLY A 210 15.58 25.78 11.27
C GLY A 210 15.74 24.62 10.28
N ILE A 211 16.07 24.91 9.02
CA ILE A 211 16.34 23.85 8.02
C ILE A 211 17.78 23.88 7.50
N GLY A 212 18.64 24.69 8.13
CA GLY A 212 20.08 24.75 7.82
C GLY A 212 20.42 25.40 6.47
N MET A 213 19.45 26.03 5.79
CA MET A 213 19.66 26.81 4.57
C MET A 213 18.73 28.01 4.49
N THR A 214 19.09 28.99 3.64
CA THR A 214 18.13 29.94 3.05
C THR A 214 18.23 29.91 1.54
N THR A 215 17.11 30.18 0.88
CA THR A 215 17.05 30.35 -0.58
C THR A 215 17.18 31.81 -0.94
N VAL A 216 17.74 32.10 -2.09
CA VAL A 216 17.85 33.44 -2.66
C VAL A 216 16.96 33.52 -3.89
N THR A 217 15.98 34.44 -3.88
CA THR A 217 15.03 34.60 -4.97
C THR A 217 15.07 36.04 -5.49
N ASP A 218 14.76 36.19 -6.80
CA ASP A 218 14.50 37.51 -7.35
C ASP A 218 13.14 38.08 -6.89
N LYS A 219 12.81 39.28 -7.39
CA LYS A 219 11.55 39.98 -7.08
C LYS A 219 10.29 39.24 -7.58
N ASP A 220 10.45 38.38 -8.57
CA ASP A 220 9.36 37.60 -9.16
C ASP A 220 9.23 36.22 -8.47
N GLY A 221 10.11 35.92 -7.50
CA GLY A 221 10.11 34.66 -6.73
C GLY A 221 10.89 33.53 -7.38
N LYS A 222 11.63 33.78 -8.45
CA LYS A 222 12.45 32.78 -9.13
C LYS A 222 13.70 32.46 -8.30
N LEU A 223 14.01 31.17 -8.18
CA LEU A 223 15.17 30.68 -7.43
C LEU A 223 16.47 31.03 -8.13
N LEU A 224 17.32 31.82 -7.48
CA LEU A 224 18.65 32.22 -7.97
C LEU A 224 19.76 31.38 -7.35
N GLY A 225 19.63 31.06 -6.06
CA GLY A 225 20.68 30.37 -5.32
C GLY A 225 20.23 29.91 -3.95
N ILE A 226 21.14 29.25 -3.24
CA ILE A 226 21.00 28.90 -1.83
C ILE A 226 22.24 29.29 -1.04
N PHE A 227 22.08 29.42 0.27
CA PHE A 227 23.17 29.57 1.20
C PHE A 227 22.91 28.70 2.42
N THR A 228 23.85 27.84 2.78
CA THR A 228 23.72 26.84 3.83
C THR A 228 24.62 27.14 5.02
N GLU A 229 24.40 26.47 6.16
CA GLU A 229 25.32 26.52 7.32
C GLU A 229 26.74 26.06 6.95
N GLY A 230 26.85 25.10 6.02
CA GLY A 230 28.15 24.68 5.49
C GLY A 230 28.87 25.79 4.72
N ASP A 231 28.11 26.59 3.94
CA ASP A 231 28.67 27.74 3.20
C ASP A 231 29.09 28.83 4.17
N LEU A 232 28.31 29.08 5.23
CA LEU A 232 28.64 30.03 6.28
C LEU A 232 29.96 29.67 6.94
N ARG A 233 30.17 28.42 7.33
CA ARG A 233 31.40 27.97 7.97
C ARG A 233 32.59 28.20 7.04
N ARG A 234 32.53 27.78 5.79
CA ARG A 234 33.58 28.01 4.80
C ARG A 234 33.86 29.51 4.56
N LEU A 235 32.81 30.33 4.56
CA LEU A 235 32.94 31.78 4.41
C LEU A 235 33.69 32.39 5.55
N ILE A 236 33.35 32.08 6.80
CA ILE A 236 34.03 32.59 8.00
C ILE A 236 35.52 32.19 8.00
N GLU A 237 35.84 30.97 7.66
CA GLU A 237 37.21 30.46 7.56
C GLU A 237 38.03 31.24 6.53
N ARG A 238 37.41 31.68 5.41
CA ARG A 238 38.07 32.34 4.29
C ARG A 238 38.28 33.82 4.51
N VAL A 239 37.30 34.55 5.07
CA VAL A 239 37.31 36.02 5.11
C VAL A 239 37.33 36.64 6.50
N GLY A 240 37.03 35.89 7.54
CA GLY A 240 36.94 36.33 8.93
C GLY A 240 35.73 37.24 9.20
N ASP A 241 35.74 38.50 8.77
CA ASP A 241 34.59 39.42 8.96
C ASP A 241 33.58 39.32 7.82
N ILE A 242 32.42 38.80 8.13
CA ILE A 242 31.32 38.56 7.17
C ILE A 242 30.30 39.72 7.13
N ARG A 243 30.37 40.68 8.03
CA ARG A 243 29.36 41.76 8.15
C ARG A 243 29.12 42.58 6.89
N PRO A 244 30.15 42.93 6.07
CA PRO A 244 29.95 43.73 4.89
C PRO A 244 29.46 42.94 3.67
N ILE A 245 29.34 41.60 3.77
CA ILE A 245 29.10 40.73 2.63
C ILE A 245 27.60 40.66 2.30
N VAL A 246 27.27 40.76 1.04
CA VAL A 246 25.93 40.59 0.48
C VAL A 246 25.77 39.14 -0.02
N ILE A 247 24.60 38.55 0.17
CA ILE A 247 24.38 37.10 -0.08
C ILE A 247 24.60 36.70 -1.54
N ARG A 248 24.33 37.57 -2.51
CA ARG A 248 24.56 37.30 -3.93
C ARG A 248 26.01 36.93 -4.26
N ASP A 249 26.98 37.47 -3.50
CA ASP A 249 28.41 37.30 -3.76
C ASP A 249 28.96 35.97 -3.23
N VAL A 250 28.17 35.29 -2.39
CA VAL A 250 28.60 34.08 -1.66
C VAL A 250 27.62 32.91 -1.73
N MET A 251 26.43 33.12 -2.30
CA MET A 251 25.46 32.04 -2.49
C MET A 251 25.98 31.00 -3.49
N THR A 252 25.50 29.77 -3.36
CA THR A 252 25.65 28.75 -4.40
C THR A 252 24.58 28.98 -5.47
N PRO A 253 24.96 29.41 -6.68
CA PRO A 253 24.01 29.64 -7.78
C PRO A 253 23.51 28.32 -8.37
N HIS A 254 22.32 28.35 -8.98
CA HIS A 254 21.70 27.19 -9.66
C HIS A 254 21.71 25.91 -8.81
N PRO A 255 21.15 25.96 -7.61
CA PRO A 255 21.15 24.82 -6.71
C PRO A 255 20.32 23.65 -7.29
N LYS A 256 20.63 22.44 -6.85
CA LYS A 256 19.74 21.31 -7.09
C LYS A 256 18.39 21.60 -6.44
N ALA A 257 17.32 21.44 -7.20
CA ALA A 257 15.95 21.63 -6.77
C ALA A 257 15.10 20.41 -7.18
N ILE A 258 13.91 20.30 -6.65
CA ILE A 258 12.97 19.23 -6.97
C ILE A 258 11.59 19.81 -7.26
N TYR A 259 10.78 19.08 -8.04
CA TYR A 259 9.41 19.47 -8.36
C TYR A 259 8.43 18.93 -7.30
N PRO A 260 7.29 19.62 -7.06
CA PRO A 260 6.31 19.23 -6.04
C PRO A 260 5.63 17.89 -6.31
N GLU A 261 5.45 17.50 -7.56
CA GLU A 261 4.86 16.24 -8.01
C GLU A 261 5.80 15.04 -7.92
N ALA A 262 7.12 15.25 -7.76
CA ALA A 262 8.08 14.18 -7.59
C ALA A 262 7.77 13.33 -6.35
N LEU A 263 8.13 12.06 -6.38
CA LEU A 263 7.96 11.20 -5.20
C LEU A 263 8.91 11.62 -4.07
N ALA A 264 8.43 11.50 -2.83
CA ALA A 264 9.27 11.75 -1.66
C ALA A 264 10.51 10.83 -1.61
N ALA A 265 10.39 9.61 -2.14
CA ALA A 265 11.52 8.68 -2.30
C ALA A 265 12.56 9.17 -3.33
N GLU A 266 12.15 9.89 -4.37
CA GLU A 266 13.07 10.52 -5.33
C GLU A 266 13.83 11.67 -4.68
N ALA A 267 13.15 12.46 -3.83
CA ALA A 267 13.79 13.49 -3.02
C ALA A 267 14.86 12.90 -2.10
N ALA A 268 14.55 11.79 -1.40
CA ALA A 268 15.51 11.09 -0.56
C ALA A 268 16.76 10.66 -1.35
N SER A 269 16.56 10.04 -2.51
CA SER A 269 17.66 9.61 -3.39
C SER A 269 18.47 10.80 -3.94
N LEU A 270 17.82 11.94 -4.20
CA LEU A 270 18.50 13.15 -4.65
C LEU A 270 19.36 13.75 -3.55
N LEU A 271 18.85 13.83 -2.31
CA LEU A 271 19.60 14.30 -1.14
C LEU A 271 20.85 13.45 -0.89
N GLU A 272 20.69 12.11 -0.93
CA GLU A 272 21.79 11.16 -0.75
C GLU A 272 22.88 11.34 -1.83
N ARG A 273 22.50 11.32 -3.12
CA ARG A 273 23.45 11.51 -4.24
C ARG A 273 24.10 12.89 -4.23
N ALA A 274 23.39 13.91 -3.78
CA ALA A 274 23.90 15.27 -3.69
C ALA A 274 24.73 15.52 -2.42
N GLN A 275 24.73 14.58 -1.48
CA GLN A 275 25.35 14.72 -0.15
C GLN A 275 24.92 16.01 0.56
N CYS A 276 23.62 16.31 0.49
CA CYS A 276 23.01 17.48 1.13
C CYS A 276 21.76 17.06 1.94
N ASN A 277 21.34 17.94 2.85
CA ASN A 277 20.21 17.68 3.73
C ASN A 277 18.95 18.48 3.37
N GLN A 278 19.06 19.39 2.40
CA GLN A 278 18.01 20.33 2.04
C GLN A 278 17.85 20.43 0.53
N LEU A 279 16.60 20.60 0.08
CA LEU A 279 16.26 20.87 -1.31
C LEU A 279 15.25 22.01 -1.40
N PRO A 280 15.48 23.04 -2.21
CA PRO A 280 14.43 23.92 -2.66
C PRO A 280 13.42 23.14 -3.51
N VAL A 281 12.13 23.47 -3.38
CA VAL A 281 11.07 22.97 -4.23
C VAL A 281 10.61 24.09 -5.14
N VAL A 282 10.65 23.83 -6.45
CA VAL A 282 10.32 24.83 -7.48
C VAL A 282 9.22 24.33 -8.40
N ASP A 283 8.44 25.24 -8.97
CA ASP A 283 7.56 24.93 -10.08
C ASP A 283 8.33 24.78 -11.40
N HIS A 284 7.63 24.46 -12.50
CA HIS A 284 8.23 24.27 -13.82
C HIS A 284 8.79 25.55 -14.44
N ASP A 285 8.39 26.72 -13.93
CA ASP A 285 8.93 28.03 -14.35
C ASP A 285 10.11 28.47 -13.50
N GLY A 286 10.47 27.68 -12.48
CA GLY A 286 11.61 27.90 -11.59
C GLY A 286 11.33 28.81 -10.40
N HIS A 287 10.05 29.10 -10.09
CA HIS A 287 9.69 29.85 -8.90
C HIS A 287 9.75 28.96 -7.66
N LEU A 288 10.25 29.52 -6.58
CA LEU A 288 10.33 28.85 -5.29
C LEU A 288 8.94 28.72 -4.67
N ILE A 289 8.46 27.50 -4.49
CA ILE A 289 7.15 27.17 -3.92
C ILE A 289 7.24 26.41 -2.59
N GLY A 290 8.41 25.88 -2.24
CA GLY A 290 8.62 25.12 -1.02
C GLY A 290 10.08 24.87 -0.69
N ALA A 291 10.28 24.18 0.42
CA ALA A 291 11.58 23.65 0.84
C ALA A 291 11.39 22.32 1.54
N LEU A 292 12.35 21.42 1.38
CA LEU A 292 12.35 20.09 1.98
C LEU A 292 13.67 19.86 2.73
N HIS A 293 13.57 19.34 3.94
CA HIS A 293 14.72 18.89 4.73
C HIS A 293 14.69 17.36 4.88
N PHE A 294 15.83 16.73 5.03
CA PHE A 294 15.96 15.29 5.28
C PHE A 294 15.08 14.81 6.47
N HIS A 295 14.97 15.63 7.52
CA HIS A 295 14.14 15.33 8.68
C HIS A 295 12.64 15.26 8.34
N ASP A 296 12.18 16.02 7.36
CA ASP A 296 10.78 16.00 6.90
C ASP A 296 10.45 14.62 6.28
N LEU A 297 11.41 14.02 5.54
CA LEU A 297 11.30 12.66 4.99
C LEU A 297 11.29 11.58 6.09
N MET A 298 12.12 11.74 7.14
CA MET A 298 12.12 10.83 8.30
C MET A 298 10.80 10.90 9.06
N THR A 299 10.29 12.11 9.32
CA THR A 299 9.00 12.31 10.00
C THR A 299 7.85 11.69 9.21
N ALA A 300 7.89 11.80 7.89
CA ALA A 300 6.92 11.17 6.97
C ALA A 300 7.15 9.66 6.80
N LYS A 301 8.19 9.08 7.44
CA LYS A 301 8.55 7.65 7.36
C LYS A 301 8.76 7.16 5.92
N VAL A 302 9.36 7.97 5.08
CA VAL A 302 9.77 7.63 3.70
C VAL A 302 11.09 6.86 3.71
N ILE A 303 11.94 7.22 4.67
CA ILE A 303 13.27 6.66 4.96
C ILE A 303 13.38 6.31 6.44
#